data_810dbd4dda7aa448ec4e85d4e120c070
#
_entry.id   810dbd4dda7aa448ec4e85d4e120c070
#
_cell.length_a   1.000
_cell.length_b   1.000
_cell.length_c   1.000
_cell.angle_alpha   90.00
_cell.angle_beta   90.00
_cell.angle_gamma   90.00
#
_symmetry.space_group_name_H-M   'P 1'
#
loop_
_entity.id
_entity.type
_entity.pdbx_description
1 polymer ?
#
loop_
_entity_poly.entity_id
_entity_poly.type
_entity_poly.pdbx_seq_one_letter_code
_entity_poly.pdbx_strand_id
1 'polypeptide(L)'
;MTDDKNNKETTLEKEKVGVYICYCGGNISDHVDVETVRKKIKRIPGVVVARTNMFICSDSGQEMIIEDLNNGSIDRIVVASCSPSLHEMTFRGAVSRANMNPYLYEHVNIREQVSWVHHGEAATDKATRLVAAAVAKAKLLKPLEPIQVKALQHATVIGGGVAGLRAAIDLSDRGFEVMLIEKSPFLGGQVAHLDQIAPFSEKAADLISSLSRLVLQDTSIKIHTRSVVEKFEGYIGNFKLGVKTYPQSVEDQEKLERFDVSDNKRGEFIPFVGVCPGPESSDTEAFTVETGAIILATGFKSYTPRPGEYGYAEFEEVVTLPELIRVLAENETNGNLLKVNGREIRSVALIHCAGSRQIPGIHPEDESGNLNEYCSRTCCSATLQTANIIRKAYPGTRVFEFYRDIRTYGRGQEALYEQASRNKVVFLRFEAENLPKITRNGSSNDFPLRVKVRDVLTFGEEIEVPADLVVLATGMEPNNISELVEMMKLPVGADRFLLEVHPKLRPVELSLAGILLAGTCQAPMDIGEACNAASSAAVKVATLLARGQVELDPFIAEVDLDKCTGTGACVEACLYEGALNLVAIGADGQTVHR
;
A
#
# COMPACT_ATOMS: atom_id res chain seq x y z
N MET A 1 -33.11 68.97 16.16
CA MET A 1 -31.76 69.35 16.55
C MET A 1 -31.21 68.28 17.43
N THR A 2 -30.27 67.48 17.08
CA THR A 2 -29.26 67.37 16.00
C THR A 2 -28.95 65.88 15.84
N ASP A 3 -28.93 65.46 14.58
CA ASP A 3 -28.42 64.16 14.15
C ASP A 3 -26.97 63.98 14.60
N ASP A 4 -26.67 62.87 15.21
CA ASP A 4 -25.30 62.38 15.30
C ASP A 4 -25.26 60.95 14.76
N LYS A 5 -25.18 60.88 13.42
CA LYS A 5 -24.82 59.65 12.69
C LYS A 5 -23.33 59.41 12.88
N ASN A 6 -22.96 58.68 13.92
CA ASN A 6 -21.60 58.19 14.08
C ASN A 6 -21.37 57.04 13.10
N ASN A 7 -20.92 57.40 11.93
CA ASN A 7 -20.43 56.52 10.87
C ASN A 7 -19.09 55.94 11.34
N LYS A 8 -19.13 54.81 12.05
CA LYS A 8 -17.95 53.99 12.27
C LYS A 8 -17.62 53.31 10.94
N GLU A 9 -16.89 53.98 10.06
CA GLU A 9 -16.05 53.32 9.08
C GLU A 9 -15.03 52.51 9.86
N THR A 10 -15.34 51.22 10.07
CA THR A 10 -14.34 50.22 10.41
C THR A 10 -13.40 50.16 9.21
N THR A 11 -12.24 50.78 9.34
CA THR A 11 -11.08 50.53 8.46
C THR A 11 -10.80 49.03 8.57
N LEU A 12 -11.31 48.27 7.61
CA LEU A 12 -10.89 46.92 7.34
C LEU A 12 -9.39 47.00 7.06
N GLU A 13 -8.57 46.59 8.03
CA GLU A 13 -7.15 46.35 7.78
C GLU A 13 -7.10 45.41 6.59
N LYS A 14 -6.48 45.87 5.48
CA LYS A 14 -6.37 45.07 4.27
C LYS A 14 -5.47 43.89 4.56
N GLU A 15 -6.00 42.66 4.38
CA GLU A 15 -5.25 41.40 4.53
C GLU A 15 -3.93 41.50 3.73
N LYS A 16 -2.83 41.09 4.40
CA LYS A 16 -1.47 41.12 3.85
C LYS A 16 -1.09 39.69 3.40
N VAL A 17 -1.16 39.44 2.11
CA VAL A 17 -0.88 38.09 1.55
C VAL A 17 0.59 37.94 1.18
N GLY A 18 1.24 36.91 1.71
CA GLY A 18 2.53 36.40 1.26
C GLY A 18 2.34 35.26 0.25
N VAL A 19 3.02 35.34 -0.89
CA VAL A 19 2.97 34.32 -1.94
C VAL A 19 4.34 33.71 -2.15
N TYR A 20 4.43 32.38 -2.07
CA TYR A 20 5.67 31.60 -2.18
C TYR A 20 5.56 30.61 -3.31
N ILE A 21 6.41 30.71 -4.33
CA ILE A 21 6.34 29.94 -5.55
C ILE A 21 7.56 29.04 -5.67
N CYS A 22 7.34 27.73 -5.84
CA CYS A 22 8.37 26.70 -5.89
C CYS A 22 8.90 26.48 -7.31
N TYR A 23 10.22 26.33 -7.47
CA TYR A 23 10.82 25.81 -8.71
C TYR A 23 10.68 24.29 -8.81
N CYS A 24 10.60 23.60 -7.65
CA CYS A 24 10.50 22.14 -7.54
C CYS A 24 11.64 21.39 -8.26
N GLY A 25 12.89 21.91 -8.14
CA GLY A 25 14.07 21.30 -8.74
C GLY A 25 14.00 21.13 -10.27
N GLY A 26 13.31 22.03 -10.96
CA GLY A 26 13.07 21.94 -12.41
C GLY A 26 11.67 21.42 -12.77
N ASN A 27 11.06 20.55 -11.97
CA ASN A 27 9.74 19.98 -12.30
C ASN A 27 8.64 21.01 -12.58
N ILE A 28 8.76 22.21 -12.03
CA ILE A 28 7.86 23.34 -12.32
C ILE A 28 8.55 24.31 -13.27
N SER A 29 9.77 24.73 -12.95
CA SER A 29 10.45 25.82 -13.67
C SER A 29 10.89 25.48 -15.09
N ASP A 30 11.02 24.21 -15.46
CA ASP A 30 11.35 23.80 -16.82
C ASP A 30 10.19 24.07 -17.81
N HIS A 31 8.97 24.25 -17.29
CA HIS A 31 7.76 24.48 -18.09
C HIS A 31 7.01 25.76 -17.73
N VAL A 32 7.23 26.32 -16.55
CA VAL A 32 6.59 27.55 -16.04
C VAL A 32 7.67 28.61 -15.76
N ASP A 33 7.56 29.79 -16.35
CA ASP A 33 8.39 30.92 -15.97
C ASP A 33 7.94 31.46 -14.60
N VAL A 34 8.51 30.86 -13.55
CA VAL A 34 8.19 31.13 -12.14
C VAL A 34 8.43 32.62 -11.79
N GLU A 35 9.45 33.24 -12.35
CA GLU A 35 9.76 34.67 -12.10
C GLU A 35 8.74 35.61 -12.76
N THR A 36 8.25 35.27 -13.94
CA THR A 36 7.15 35.99 -14.56
C THR A 36 5.86 35.86 -13.74
N VAL A 37 5.54 34.66 -13.25
CA VAL A 37 4.40 34.44 -12.33
C VAL A 37 4.56 35.32 -11.09
N ARG A 38 5.72 35.30 -10.41
CA ARG A 38 6.03 36.11 -9.23
C ARG A 38 5.82 37.60 -9.49
N LYS A 39 6.36 38.12 -10.60
CA LYS A 39 6.23 39.53 -10.98
C LYS A 39 4.78 39.94 -11.22
N LYS A 40 3.98 39.09 -11.90
CA LYS A 40 2.55 39.35 -12.15
C LYS A 40 1.77 39.35 -10.85
N ILE A 41 1.98 38.35 -9.99
CA ILE A 41 1.27 38.15 -8.71
C ILE A 41 1.60 39.29 -7.71
N LYS A 42 2.85 39.74 -7.63
CA LYS A 42 3.26 40.84 -6.76
C LYS A 42 2.48 42.16 -7.02
N ARG A 43 1.90 42.33 -8.21
CA ARG A 43 1.11 43.50 -8.59
C ARG A 43 -0.35 43.44 -8.11
N ILE A 44 -0.80 42.27 -7.63
CA ILE A 44 -2.17 42.08 -7.13
C ILE A 44 -2.32 42.86 -5.81
N PRO A 45 -3.34 43.73 -5.67
CA PRO A 45 -3.60 44.44 -4.43
C PRO A 45 -3.70 43.47 -3.23
N GLY A 46 -3.02 43.79 -2.12
CA GLY A 46 -2.96 42.99 -0.92
C GLY A 46 -1.83 41.92 -0.92
N VAL A 47 -1.15 41.67 -2.03
CA VAL A 47 0.09 40.86 -2.04
C VAL A 47 1.26 41.74 -1.62
N VAL A 48 1.71 41.58 -0.39
CA VAL A 48 2.80 42.39 0.20
C VAL A 48 4.17 41.70 0.09
N VAL A 49 4.17 40.37 -0.01
CA VAL A 49 5.36 39.55 -0.24
C VAL A 49 5.11 38.61 -1.42
N ALA A 50 6.09 38.46 -2.31
CA ALA A 50 6.11 37.40 -3.34
C ALA A 50 7.55 36.92 -3.52
N ARG A 51 7.81 35.69 -3.09
CA ARG A 51 9.14 35.07 -3.11
C ARG A 51 9.14 33.75 -3.89
N THR A 52 10.31 33.34 -4.32
CA THR A 52 10.56 32.07 -4.97
C THR A 52 11.64 31.32 -4.23
N ASN A 53 11.60 29.99 -4.29
CA ASN A 53 12.66 29.15 -3.74
C ASN A 53 12.75 27.86 -4.56
N MET A 54 13.93 27.26 -4.63
CA MET A 54 14.15 25.99 -5.34
C MET A 54 13.25 24.88 -4.78
N PHE A 55 13.15 24.80 -3.45
CA PHE A 55 12.31 23.86 -2.73
C PHE A 55 11.65 24.53 -1.53
N ILE A 56 10.44 25.06 -1.70
CA ILE A 56 9.70 25.71 -0.60
C ILE A 56 9.44 24.75 0.58
N CYS A 57 9.31 23.45 0.30
CA CYS A 57 9.09 22.42 1.32
C CYS A 57 10.36 22.08 2.15
N SER A 58 11.55 22.54 1.73
CA SER A 58 12.77 22.39 2.51
C SER A 58 12.78 23.28 3.77
N ASP A 59 13.68 23.01 4.70
CA ASP A 59 13.82 23.81 5.91
C ASP A 59 14.06 25.29 5.58
N SER A 60 14.94 25.59 4.63
CA SER A 60 15.19 26.97 4.20
C SER A 60 13.97 27.66 3.55
N GLY A 61 13.14 26.88 2.84
CA GLY A 61 11.89 27.40 2.27
C GLY A 61 10.82 27.66 3.33
N GLN A 62 10.71 26.79 4.32
CA GLN A 62 9.80 26.96 5.46
C GLN A 62 10.25 28.13 6.36
N GLU A 63 11.55 28.24 6.63
CA GLU A 63 12.11 29.32 7.45
C GLU A 63 11.83 30.70 6.84
N MET A 64 11.96 30.84 5.53
CA MET A 64 11.60 32.06 4.81
C MET A 64 10.13 32.49 5.03
N ILE A 65 9.19 31.51 5.11
CA ILE A 65 7.79 31.76 5.44
C ILE A 65 7.65 32.20 6.89
N ILE A 66 8.31 31.49 7.81
CA ILE A 66 8.27 31.75 9.26
C ILE A 66 8.84 33.14 9.57
N GLU A 67 9.93 33.53 8.93
CA GLU A 67 10.51 34.88 9.09
C GLU A 67 9.54 36.00 8.68
N ASP A 68 8.89 35.84 7.51
CA ASP A 68 7.93 36.83 7.04
C ASP A 68 6.68 36.93 7.94
N LEU A 69 6.25 35.83 8.53
CA LEU A 69 5.17 35.77 9.52
C LEU A 69 5.58 36.47 10.83
N ASN A 70 6.73 36.11 11.39
CA ASN A 70 7.22 36.65 12.66
C ASN A 70 7.52 38.14 12.60
N ASN A 71 7.91 38.63 11.43
CA ASN A 71 8.11 40.09 11.21
C ASN A 71 6.81 40.88 11.06
N GLY A 72 5.63 40.22 11.12
CA GLY A 72 4.33 40.86 10.94
C GLY A 72 4.10 41.41 9.53
N SER A 73 4.91 40.97 8.57
CA SER A 73 4.83 41.42 7.18
C SER A 73 3.59 40.91 6.47
N ILE A 74 3.10 39.74 6.88
CA ILE A 74 1.99 38.99 6.26
C ILE A 74 1.07 38.40 7.33
N ASP A 75 -0.19 38.18 6.97
CA ASP A 75 -1.22 37.54 7.79
C ASP A 75 -2.00 36.43 7.04
N ARG A 76 -1.69 36.23 5.78
CA ARG A 76 -2.23 35.17 4.92
C ARG A 76 -1.12 34.61 4.04
N ILE A 77 -1.16 33.33 3.76
CA ILE A 77 -0.12 32.63 3.00
C ILE A 77 -0.73 31.89 1.82
N VAL A 78 -0.07 32.02 0.68
CA VAL A 78 -0.32 31.21 -0.52
C VAL A 78 0.98 30.52 -0.90
N VAL A 79 0.99 29.20 -0.94
CA VAL A 79 2.11 28.41 -1.46
C VAL A 79 1.72 27.80 -2.80
N ALA A 80 2.44 28.13 -3.85
CA ALA A 80 2.27 27.59 -5.19
C ALA A 80 3.40 26.57 -5.46
N SER A 81 3.07 25.28 -5.44
CA SER A 81 4.06 24.19 -5.52
C SER A 81 3.45 22.90 -6.12
N CYS A 82 3.89 21.73 -5.67
CA CYS A 82 3.33 20.41 -5.99
C CYS A 82 1.94 20.21 -5.35
N SER A 83 1.40 18.99 -5.42
CA SER A 83 0.09 18.66 -4.83
C SER A 83 0.02 18.96 -3.32
N PRO A 84 -1.09 19.52 -2.81
CA PRO A 84 -1.32 19.70 -1.37
C PRO A 84 -1.24 18.35 -0.60
N SER A 85 -1.68 17.24 -1.18
CA SER A 85 -1.57 15.91 -0.56
C SER A 85 -0.14 15.53 -0.15
N LEU A 86 0.88 16.15 -0.73
CA LEU A 86 2.28 15.92 -0.37
C LEU A 86 2.74 16.79 0.80
N HIS A 87 2.48 18.10 0.77
CA HIS A 87 3.14 19.05 1.65
C HIS A 87 2.21 20.03 2.39
N GLU A 88 0.88 19.85 2.30
CA GLU A 88 -0.04 20.71 3.03
C GLU A 88 0.26 20.71 4.54
N MET A 89 0.44 19.51 5.13
CA MET A 89 0.79 19.37 6.55
C MET A 89 2.15 20.00 6.88
N THR A 90 3.11 19.97 5.96
CA THR A 90 4.41 20.62 6.12
C THR A 90 4.27 22.12 6.27
N PHE A 91 3.46 22.73 5.40
CA PHE A 91 3.27 24.18 5.42
C PHE A 91 2.36 24.66 6.55
N ARG A 92 1.28 23.92 6.85
CA ARG A 92 0.48 24.19 8.06
C ARG A 92 1.32 24.10 9.33
N GLY A 93 2.24 23.12 9.41
CA GLY A 93 3.20 23.01 10.50
C GLY A 93 4.18 24.19 10.56
N ALA A 94 4.62 24.74 9.42
CA ALA A 94 5.46 25.94 9.38
C ALA A 94 4.70 27.17 9.90
N VAL A 95 3.43 27.33 9.49
CA VAL A 95 2.54 28.39 9.97
C VAL A 95 2.33 28.30 11.48
N SER A 96 2.07 27.11 12.00
CA SER A 96 1.91 26.87 13.44
C SER A 96 3.18 27.18 14.24
N ARG A 97 4.38 26.88 13.70
CA ARG A 97 5.66 27.25 14.34
C ARG A 97 5.87 28.76 14.43
N ALA A 98 5.24 29.53 13.55
CA ALA A 98 5.21 31.00 13.64
C ALA A 98 4.08 31.52 14.56
N ASN A 99 3.46 30.65 15.38
CA ASN A 99 2.33 30.99 16.25
C ASN A 99 1.14 31.60 15.52
N MET A 100 0.92 31.22 14.27
CA MET A 100 -0.20 31.67 13.46
C MET A 100 -1.18 30.52 13.20
N ASN A 101 -2.47 30.86 13.00
CA ASN A 101 -3.50 29.87 12.72
C ASN A 101 -3.21 29.15 11.40
N PRO A 102 -3.06 27.81 11.37
CA PRO A 102 -2.65 27.03 10.20
C PRO A 102 -3.67 27.02 9.05
N TYR A 103 -4.89 27.48 9.30
CA TYR A 103 -5.95 27.58 8.29
C TYR A 103 -5.97 28.94 7.55
N LEU A 104 -5.07 29.85 7.89
CA LEU A 104 -4.83 31.09 7.14
C LEU A 104 -3.84 30.88 5.97
N TYR A 105 -3.80 29.68 5.49
CA TYR A 105 -2.92 29.15 4.44
C TYR A 105 -3.73 28.58 3.27
N GLU A 106 -3.31 28.86 2.04
CA GLU A 106 -3.86 28.29 0.81
C GLU A 106 -2.77 27.64 -0.04
N HIS A 107 -3.05 26.47 -0.60
CA HIS A 107 -2.13 25.73 -1.43
C HIS A 107 -2.58 25.69 -2.90
N VAL A 108 -1.65 25.96 -3.81
CA VAL A 108 -1.90 25.94 -5.26
C VAL A 108 -1.04 24.88 -5.92
N ASN A 109 -1.67 23.90 -6.53
CA ASN A 109 -0.97 22.89 -7.31
C ASN A 109 -0.61 23.42 -8.71
N ILE A 110 0.66 23.81 -8.90
CA ILE A 110 1.20 24.26 -10.18
C ILE A 110 2.16 23.26 -10.82
N ARG A 111 2.34 22.08 -10.23
CA ARG A 111 3.10 20.98 -10.81
C ARG A 111 2.19 20.01 -11.57
N GLU A 112 1.40 19.23 -10.88
CA GLU A 112 0.53 18.20 -11.48
C GLU A 112 -0.56 18.81 -12.35
N GLN A 113 -1.10 19.95 -11.95
CA GLN A 113 -2.18 20.61 -12.69
C GLN A 113 -1.68 21.60 -13.75
N VAL A 114 -0.39 21.94 -13.78
CA VAL A 114 0.17 22.90 -14.73
C VAL A 114 1.39 22.35 -15.45
N SER A 115 2.56 22.24 -14.80
CA SER A 115 3.82 21.95 -15.50
C SER A 115 3.88 20.55 -16.11
N TRP A 116 3.15 19.59 -15.58
CA TRP A 116 3.09 18.22 -16.14
C TRP A 116 2.10 18.08 -17.30
N VAL A 117 1.17 19.01 -17.48
CA VAL A 117 0.09 18.92 -18.50
C VAL A 117 0.10 20.09 -19.49
N HIS A 118 0.89 21.13 -19.23
CA HIS A 118 1.06 22.30 -20.09
C HIS A 118 2.52 22.74 -20.13
N HIS A 119 2.91 23.41 -21.21
CA HIS A 119 4.28 23.86 -21.41
C HIS A 119 4.34 25.32 -21.91
N GLY A 120 5.47 25.99 -21.63
CA GLY A 120 5.78 27.32 -22.12
C GLY A 120 4.82 28.41 -21.63
N GLU A 121 4.40 29.29 -22.52
CA GLU A 121 3.57 30.45 -22.18
C GLU A 121 2.20 30.05 -21.62
N ALA A 122 1.57 29.01 -22.17
CA ALA A 122 0.28 28.49 -21.71
C ALA A 122 0.36 27.97 -20.26
N ALA A 123 1.46 27.31 -19.88
CA ALA A 123 1.71 26.87 -18.52
C ALA A 123 1.90 28.05 -17.57
N THR A 124 2.69 29.06 -17.98
CA THR A 124 2.94 30.28 -17.20
C THR A 124 1.67 31.09 -16.97
N ASP A 125 0.82 31.23 -17.98
CA ASP A 125 -0.47 31.92 -17.85
C ASP A 125 -1.45 31.15 -16.98
N LYS A 126 -1.53 29.82 -17.11
CA LYS A 126 -2.37 29.00 -16.24
C LYS A 126 -1.91 29.08 -14.79
N ALA A 127 -0.61 28.95 -14.52
CA ALA A 127 -0.04 29.11 -13.19
C ALA A 127 -0.40 30.48 -12.60
N THR A 128 -0.24 31.55 -13.38
CA THR A 128 -0.57 32.93 -12.94
C THR A 128 -2.04 33.05 -12.55
N ARG A 129 -2.97 32.50 -13.34
CA ARG A 129 -4.40 32.52 -13.04
C ARG A 129 -4.76 31.72 -11.78
N LEU A 130 -4.19 30.53 -11.61
CA LEU A 130 -4.43 29.71 -10.43
C LEU A 130 -3.91 30.36 -9.16
N VAL A 131 -2.70 30.94 -9.19
CA VAL A 131 -2.13 31.64 -8.05
C VAL A 131 -2.92 32.93 -7.74
N ALA A 132 -3.39 33.64 -8.75
CA ALA A 132 -4.25 34.82 -8.54
C ALA A 132 -5.60 34.47 -7.90
N ALA A 133 -6.20 33.35 -8.31
CA ALA A 133 -7.43 32.83 -7.70
C ALA A 133 -7.20 32.44 -6.23
N ALA A 134 -6.08 31.78 -5.94
CA ALA A 134 -5.71 31.43 -4.56
C ALA A 134 -5.45 32.67 -3.69
N VAL A 135 -4.83 33.72 -4.23
CA VAL A 135 -4.69 35.00 -3.52
C VAL A 135 -6.06 35.62 -3.20
N ALA A 136 -7.01 35.56 -4.13
CA ALA A 136 -8.37 36.01 -3.86
C ALA A 136 -9.06 35.21 -2.78
N LYS A 137 -8.92 33.85 -2.79
CA LYS A 137 -9.43 32.94 -1.76
C LYS A 137 -8.75 33.20 -0.41
N ALA A 138 -7.42 33.36 -0.39
CA ALA A 138 -6.66 33.57 0.84
C ALA A 138 -7.13 34.81 1.63
N LYS A 139 -7.56 35.86 0.97
CA LYS A 139 -8.12 37.05 1.61
C LYS A 139 -9.45 36.79 2.33
N LEU A 140 -10.14 35.74 1.97
CA LEU A 140 -11.43 35.37 2.56
C LEU A 140 -11.29 34.34 3.69
N LEU A 141 -10.08 33.77 3.89
CA LEU A 141 -9.82 32.79 4.94
C LEU A 141 -10.03 33.43 6.31
N LYS A 142 -10.68 32.66 7.19
CA LYS A 142 -10.85 32.97 8.59
C LYS A 142 -10.03 32.00 9.44
N PRO A 143 -9.56 32.41 10.64
CA PRO A 143 -9.00 31.48 11.60
C PRO A 143 -10.03 30.41 11.93
N LEU A 144 -9.62 29.14 11.86
CA LEU A 144 -10.46 28.01 12.22
C LEU A 144 -9.80 27.23 13.35
N GLU A 145 -10.60 26.60 14.19
CA GLU A 145 -10.11 25.75 15.26
C GLU A 145 -10.39 24.28 14.90
N PRO A 146 -9.38 23.38 15.00
CA PRO A 146 -9.58 21.96 14.79
C PRO A 146 -10.68 21.40 15.67
N ILE A 147 -11.46 20.45 15.14
CA ILE A 147 -12.50 19.78 15.90
C ILE A 147 -11.84 18.66 16.69
N GLN A 148 -11.82 18.79 18.02
CA GLN A 148 -11.29 17.75 18.90
C GLN A 148 -12.38 16.71 19.18
N VAL A 149 -12.10 15.45 18.84
CA VAL A 149 -13.00 14.33 19.14
C VAL A 149 -12.28 13.27 19.95
N LYS A 150 -12.99 12.62 20.87
CA LYS A 150 -12.46 11.47 21.61
C LYS A 150 -12.16 10.35 20.63
N ALA A 151 -11.02 9.69 20.80
CA ALA A 151 -10.62 8.54 20.01
C ALA A 151 -10.58 7.29 20.86
N LEU A 152 -11.11 6.21 20.30
CA LEU A 152 -11.00 4.88 20.91
C LEU A 152 -9.55 4.42 20.83
N GLN A 153 -9.00 4.00 21.98
CA GLN A 153 -7.64 3.44 22.06
C GLN A 153 -7.65 1.95 21.73
N HIS A 154 -8.26 1.62 20.64
CA HIS A 154 -8.42 0.27 20.08
C HIS A 154 -8.08 0.31 18.59
N ALA A 155 -7.37 -0.70 18.10
CA ALA A 155 -6.99 -0.81 16.69
C ALA A 155 -7.49 -2.13 16.09
N THR A 156 -7.93 -2.09 14.85
CA THR A 156 -8.29 -3.29 14.09
C THR A 156 -7.25 -3.57 13.00
N VAL A 157 -6.77 -4.82 12.96
CA VAL A 157 -5.88 -5.31 11.90
C VAL A 157 -6.67 -6.28 11.03
N ILE A 158 -6.72 -6.02 9.72
CA ILE A 158 -7.43 -6.87 8.74
C ILE A 158 -6.41 -7.66 7.93
N GLY A 159 -6.31 -8.96 8.20
CA GLY A 159 -5.37 -9.91 7.65
C GLY A 159 -4.41 -10.48 8.68
N GLY A 160 -4.42 -11.81 8.87
CA GLY A 160 -3.59 -12.55 9.85
C GLY A 160 -2.31 -13.14 9.26
N GLY A 161 -1.79 -12.58 8.15
CA GLY A 161 -0.47 -12.92 7.62
C GLY A 161 0.67 -12.33 8.46
N VAL A 162 1.93 -12.55 8.03
CA VAL A 162 3.13 -12.10 8.76
C VAL A 162 3.11 -10.61 9.10
N ALA A 163 2.63 -9.76 8.18
CA ALA A 163 2.50 -8.32 8.41
C ALA A 163 1.43 -7.99 9.45
N GLY A 164 0.26 -8.64 9.38
CA GLY A 164 -0.81 -8.43 10.35
C GLY A 164 -0.46 -8.90 11.74
N LEU A 165 0.18 -10.08 11.86
CA LEU A 165 0.69 -10.59 13.14
C LEU A 165 1.70 -9.61 13.76
N ARG A 166 2.65 -9.12 12.95
CA ARG A 166 3.63 -8.13 13.41
C ARG A 166 2.98 -6.82 13.85
N ALA A 167 2.03 -6.30 13.08
CA ALA A 167 1.30 -5.10 13.44
C ALA A 167 0.51 -5.26 14.74
N ALA A 168 -0.16 -6.40 14.93
CA ALA A 168 -0.91 -6.68 16.16
C ALA A 168 -0.01 -6.71 17.40
N ILE A 169 1.14 -7.40 17.33
CA ILE A 169 2.12 -7.44 18.41
C ILE A 169 2.65 -6.03 18.72
N ASP A 170 3.07 -5.29 17.69
CA ASP A 170 3.63 -3.96 17.88
C ASP A 170 2.64 -2.94 18.46
N LEU A 171 1.34 -3.10 18.20
CA LEU A 171 0.28 -2.31 18.80
C LEU A 171 0.05 -2.71 20.27
N SER A 172 -0.04 -4.00 20.54
CA SER A 172 -0.22 -4.52 21.91
C SER A 172 0.93 -4.14 22.81
N ASP A 173 2.19 -4.26 22.37
CA ASP A 173 3.39 -3.83 23.09
C ASP A 173 3.35 -2.33 23.47
N ARG A 174 2.52 -1.54 22.79
CA ARG A 174 2.28 -0.11 23.05
C ARG A 174 1.03 0.17 23.87
N GLY A 175 0.38 -0.89 24.37
CA GLY A 175 -0.77 -0.80 25.26
C GLY A 175 -2.12 -0.60 24.59
N PHE A 176 -2.25 -0.90 23.29
CA PHE A 176 -3.52 -0.84 22.58
C PHE A 176 -4.22 -2.20 22.61
N GLU A 177 -5.54 -2.19 22.79
CA GLU A 177 -6.34 -3.37 22.46
C GLU A 177 -6.42 -3.55 20.95
N VAL A 178 -6.27 -4.80 20.47
CA VAL A 178 -6.23 -5.12 19.05
C VAL A 178 -7.29 -6.16 18.70
N MET A 179 -8.04 -5.89 17.64
CA MET A 179 -8.87 -6.87 16.97
C MET A 179 -8.15 -7.34 15.70
N LEU A 180 -7.79 -8.61 15.61
CA LEU A 180 -7.20 -9.22 14.41
C LEU A 180 -8.27 -10.03 13.67
N ILE A 181 -8.59 -9.61 12.45
CA ILE A 181 -9.61 -10.25 11.59
C ILE A 181 -8.89 -10.97 10.45
N GLU A 182 -9.10 -12.28 10.32
CA GLU A 182 -8.52 -13.12 9.26
C GLU A 182 -9.62 -13.92 8.55
N LYS A 183 -9.60 -13.88 7.21
CA LYS A 183 -10.57 -14.61 6.39
C LYS A 183 -10.34 -16.12 6.35
N SER A 184 -9.07 -16.54 6.48
CA SER A 184 -8.68 -17.95 6.48
C SER A 184 -8.96 -18.59 7.83
N PRO A 185 -9.05 -19.93 7.91
CA PRO A 185 -9.20 -20.64 9.19
C PRO A 185 -7.91 -20.68 10.02
N PHE A 186 -6.77 -20.16 9.51
CA PHE A 186 -5.45 -20.19 10.14
C PHE A 186 -4.73 -18.85 10.02
N LEU A 187 -3.72 -18.65 10.85
CA LEU A 187 -2.81 -17.49 10.81
C LEU A 187 -1.54 -17.81 10.00
N GLY A 188 -0.81 -16.76 9.62
CA GLY A 188 0.47 -16.84 8.92
C GLY A 188 0.41 -16.50 7.43
N GLY A 189 -0.77 -16.53 6.81
CA GLY A 189 -0.97 -16.18 5.39
C GLY A 189 -0.07 -16.97 4.45
N GLN A 190 0.47 -16.32 3.42
CA GLN A 190 1.32 -17.00 2.41
C GLN A 190 2.62 -17.57 2.99
N VAL A 191 3.16 -16.98 4.06
CA VAL A 191 4.41 -17.46 4.67
C VAL A 191 4.24 -18.82 5.31
N ALA A 192 3.04 -19.16 5.79
CA ALA A 192 2.74 -20.50 6.34
C ALA A 192 2.92 -21.63 5.31
N HIS A 193 2.93 -21.31 4.01
CA HIS A 193 3.11 -22.29 2.93
C HIS A 193 4.56 -22.40 2.43
N LEU A 194 5.49 -21.64 3.00
CA LEU A 194 6.91 -21.66 2.65
C LEU A 194 7.69 -22.61 3.57
N ASP A 195 8.80 -23.15 3.06
CA ASP A 195 9.78 -23.89 3.87
C ASP A 195 10.85 -22.95 4.39
N GLN A 196 11.57 -22.27 3.50
CA GLN A 196 12.65 -21.35 3.83
C GLN A 196 12.41 -19.97 3.26
N ILE A 197 12.90 -18.96 4.00
CA ILE A 197 12.78 -17.55 3.64
C ILE A 197 14.08 -17.09 2.99
N ALA A 198 14.00 -16.59 1.76
CA ALA A 198 15.13 -15.93 1.09
C ALA A 198 15.40 -14.55 1.72
N PRO A 199 16.66 -14.12 1.83
CA PRO A 199 17.91 -14.78 1.42
C PRO A 199 18.60 -15.58 2.52
N PHE A 200 18.10 -15.59 3.75
CA PHE A 200 18.83 -16.06 4.94
C PHE A 200 18.57 -17.54 5.28
N SER A 201 17.76 -18.25 4.51
CA SER A 201 17.40 -19.66 4.75
C SER A 201 16.78 -19.93 6.13
N GLU A 202 16.18 -18.92 6.74
CA GLU A 202 15.38 -19.05 7.96
C GLU A 202 14.15 -19.89 7.65
N LYS A 203 13.76 -20.77 8.57
CA LYS A 203 12.55 -21.56 8.38
C LYS A 203 11.31 -20.68 8.56
N ALA A 204 10.44 -20.67 7.58
CA ALA A 204 9.19 -19.94 7.61
C ALA A 204 8.30 -20.39 8.78
N ALA A 205 8.32 -21.69 9.07
CA ALA A 205 7.63 -22.29 10.19
C ALA A 205 8.04 -21.66 11.54
N ASP A 206 9.34 -21.47 11.78
CA ASP A 206 9.85 -20.90 13.03
C ASP A 206 9.40 -19.46 13.22
N LEU A 207 9.45 -18.66 12.14
CA LEU A 207 8.98 -17.28 12.16
C LEU A 207 7.48 -17.20 12.49
N ILE A 208 6.64 -17.95 11.77
CA ILE A 208 5.19 -17.94 11.98
C ILE A 208 4.82 -18.47 13.36
N SER A 209 5.46 -19.55 13.83
CA SER A 209 5.25 -20.07 15.20
C SER A 209 5.54 -19.02 16.26
N SER A 210 6.66 -18.33 16.10
CA SER A 210 7.07 -17.29 17.04
C SER A 210 6.04 -16.15 17.11
N LEU A 211 5.68 -15.60 15.95
CA LEU A 211 4.72 -14.49 15.89
C LEU A 211 3.32 -14.89 16.38
N SER A 212 2.84 -16.03 15.92
CA SER A 212 1.51 -16.49 16.30
C SER A 212 1.42 -16.84 17.79
N ARG A 213 2.47 -17.42 18.37
CA ARG A 213 2.51 -17.70 19.82
C ARG A 213 2.39 -16.40 20.62
N LEU A 214 3.11 -15.34 20.22
CA LEU A 214 3.01 -14.03 20.88
C LEU A 214 1.59 -13.49 20.80
N VAL A 215 0.98 -13.51 19.61
CA VAL A 215 -0.40 -13.03 19.42
C VAL A 215 -1.42 -13.80 20.24
N LEU A 216 -1.23 -15.13 20.39
CA LEU A 216 -2.16 -15.99 21.12
C LEU A 216 -2.04 -15.92 22.63
N GLN A 217 -0.85 -15.63 23.12
CA GLN A 217 -0.60 -15.49 24.57
C GLN A 217 -0.99 -14.10 25.09
N ASP A 218 -1.19 -13.15 24.18
CA ASP A 218 -1.50 -11.77 24.53
C ASP A 218 -3.02 -11.56 24.67
N THR A 219 -3.47 -11.28 25.88
CA THR A 219 -4.88 -11.08 26.20
C THR A 219 -5.47 -9.78 25.64
N SER A 220 -4.63 -8.83 25.22
CA SER A 220 -5.07 -7.59 24.57
C SER A 220 -5.31 -7.76 23.07
N ILE A 221 -4.95 -8.91 22.48
CA ILE A 221 -5.22 -9.23 21.08
C ILE A 221 -6.38 -10.23 20.98
N LYS A 222 -7.49 -9.80 20.41
CA LYS A 222 -8.63 -10.66 20.08
C LYS A 222 -8.55 -11.09 18.62
N ILE A 223 -8.66 -12.39 18.37
CA ILE A 223 -8.49 -12.98 17.03
C ILE A 223 -9.83 -13.53 16.55
N HIS A 224 -10.19 -13.18 15.33
CA HIS A 224 -11.34 -13.75 14.62
C HIS A 224 -10.87 -14.29 13.25
N THR A 225 -10.76 -15.63 13.15
CA THR A 225 -10.52 -16.31 11.87
C THR A 225 -11.85 -16.56 11.15
N ARG A 226 -11.80 -16.97 9.87
CA ARG A 226 -12.99 -17.15 9.01
C ARG A 226 -13.93 -15.93 9.01
N SER A 227 -13.36 -14.76 9.21
CA SER A 227 -14.10 -13.51 9.41
C SER A 227 -13.77 -12.48 8.37
N VAL A 228 -14.78 -11.79 7.90
CA VAL A 228 -14.66 -10.69 6.92
C VAL A 228 -15.40 -9.45 7.40
N VAL A 229 -14.95 -8.30 6.94
CA VAL A 229 -15.64 -7.03 7.18
C VAL A 229 -16.66 -6.82 6.07
N GLU A 230 -17.94 -6.66 6.43
CA GLU A 230 -19.06 -6.45 5.50
C GLU A 230 -19.67 -5.04 5.59
N LYS A 231 -19.37 -4.29 6.65
CA LYS A 231 -19.84 -2.91 6.83
C LYS A 231 -18.74 -2.03 7.39
N PHE A 232 -18.70 -0.80 6.93
CA PHE A 232 -17.76 0.22 7.39
C PHE A 232 -18.47 1.56 7.52
N GLU A 233 -18.33 2.18 8.68
CA GLU A 233 -18.90 3.49 9.00
C GLU A 233 -17.95 4.26 9.91
N GLY A 234 -18.19 5.56 10.08
CA GLY A 234 -17.48 6.40 11.03
C GLY A 234 -16.30 7.16 10.41
N TYR A 235 -15.39 7.57 11.25
CA TYR A 235 -14.26 8.43 10.91
C TYR A 235 -13.06 8.13 11.83
N ILE A 236 -11.91 8.71 11.52
CA ILE A 236 -10.69 8.57 12.31
C ILE A 236 -10.95 8.73 13.80
N GLY A 237 -10.48 7.80 14.60
CA GLY A 237 -10.73 7.73 16.04
C GLY A 237 -12.02 6.99 16.44
N ASN A 238 -12.99 6.84 15.53
CA ASN A 238 -14.31 6.29 15.83
C ASN A 238 -14.91 5.54 14.63
N PHE A 239 -14.22 4.53 14.14
CA PHE A 239 -14.73 3.63 13.10
C PHE A 239 -15.63 2.56 13.70
N LYS A 240 -16.61 2.10 12.89
CA LYS A 240 -17.47 0.95 13.17
C LYS A 240 -17.40 -0.03 12.03
N LEU A 241 -17.02 -1.27 12.35
CA LEU A 241 -16.91 -2.36 11.39
C LEU A 241 -17.97 -3.42 11.70
N GLY A 242 -18.82 -3.73 10.74
CA GLY A 242 -19.66 -4.93 10.80
C GLY A 242 -18.82 -6.13 10.33
N VAL A 243 -18.59 -7.07 11.22
CA VAL A 243 -17.78 -8.27 10.98
C VAL A 243 -18.69 -9.49 10.94
N LYS A 244 -18.43 -10.38 10.00
CA LYS A 244 -19.17 -11.63 9.84
C LYS A 244 -18.20 -12.79 9.87
N THR A 245 -18.45 -13.73 10.76
CA THR A 245 -17.69 -14.98 10.91
C THR A 245 -18.49 -16.13 10.29
N TYR A 246 -17.83 -16.89 9.44
CA TYR A 246 -18.42 -18.02 8.75
C TYR A 246 -18.10 -19.34 9.47
N PRO A 247 -19.00 -20.33 9.43
CA PRO A 247 -18.70 -21.67 9.93
C PRO A 247 -17.57 -22.31 9.13
N GLN A 248 -16.92 -23.31 9.70
CA GLN A 248 -15.87 -24.04 9.02
C GLN A 248 -16.44 -24.77 7.80
N SER A 249 -15.87 -24.52 6.63
CA SER A 249 -16.23 -25.19 5.38
C SER A 249 -15.41 -26.46 5.16
N VAL A 250 -15.84 -27.31 4.20
CA VAL A 250 -15.02 -28.46 3.76
C VAL A 250 -13.68 -28.00 3.17
N GLU A 251 -13.68 -26.88 2.43
CA GLU A 251 -12.45 -26.30 1.88
C GLU A 251 -11.51 -25.81 2.98
N ASP A 252 -12.06 -25.27 4.07
CA ASP A 252 -11.27 -24.88 5.25
C ASP A 252 -10.66 -26.12 5.90
N GLN A 253 -11.41 -27.21 6.01
CA GLN A 253 -10.90 -28.46 6.55
C GLN A 253 -9.75 -29.02 5.71
N GLU A 254 -9.88 -29.02 4.37
CA GLU A 254 -8.80 -29.40 3.46
C GLU A 254 -7.56 -28.52 3.58
N LYS A 255 -7.76 -27.20 3.74
CA LYS A 255 -6.65 -26.25 4.00
C LYS A 255 -5.95 -26.55 5.31
N LEU A 256 -6.70 -26.89 6.35
CA LEU A 256 -6.19 -27.25 7.67
C LEU A 256 -5.46 -28.60 7.65
N GLU A 257 -5.98 -29.61 6.96
CA GLU A 257 -5.35 -30.92 6.80
C GLU A 257 -3.98 -30.84 6.11
N ARG A 258 -3.76 -29.85 5.24
CA ARG A 258 -2.43 -29.57 4.66
C ARG A 258 -1.38 -29.15 5.69
N PHE A 259 -1.81 -28.65 6.84
CA PHE A 259 -0.95 -28.29 7.97
C PHE A 259 -1.00 -29.35 9.08
N ASP A 260 -1.94 -30.31 9.03
CA ASP A 260 -2.02 -31.41 9.97
C ASP A 260 -0.94 -32.46 9.63
N VAL A 261 0.20 -32.25 10.21
CA VAL A 261 1.28 -33.21 10.20
C VAL A 261 1.02 -34.18 11.37
N SER A 262 0.06 -35.08 11.23
CA SER A 262 -0.16 -36.19 12.16
C SER A 262 1.06 -37.12 12.26
N ASP A 263 2.04 -36.96 11.40
CA ASP A 263 3.33 -37.63 11.43
C ASP A 263 4.36 -36.81 12.21
N ASN A 264 4.53 -37.15 13.45
CA ASN A 264 5.42 -36.58 14.48
C ASN A 264 6.93 -36.51 14.11
N LYS A 265 7.28 -36.54 12.83
CA LYS A 265 8.66 -36.48 12.33
C LYS A 265 9.19 -35.07 12.11
N ARG A 266 8.34 -34.04 12.13
CA ARG A 266 8.73 -32.65 12.02
C ARG A 266 8.39 -31.84 13.28
N GLY A 267 8.65 -32.45 14.45
CA GLY A 267 8.39 -31.92 15.76
C GLY A 267 8.08 -30.45 15.82
N GLU A 268 6.92 -30.11 16.36
CA GLU A 268 6.57 -28.83 16.95
C GLU A 268 5.81 -27.80 16.10
N PHE A 269 5.36 -28.07 14.89
CA PHE A 269 4.68 -27.00 14.18
C PHE A 269 3.34 -27.39 13.56
N ILE A 270 2.31 -27.37 14.38
CA ILE A 270 0.95 -27.04 13.95
C ILE A 270 0.55 -25.80 14.74
N PRO A 271 0.86 -24.63 14.26
CA PRO A 271 0.73 -23.53 15.15
C PRO A 271 -0.66 -23.07 15.34
N PHE A 272 -1.63 -23.28 14.60
CA PHE A 272 -2.80 -22.43 14.80
C PHE A 272 -4.02 -22.81 13.98
N VAL A 273 -4.04 -24.01 13.62
CA VAL A 273 -5.21 -24.74 13.22
C VAL A 273 -6.09 -24.91 14.45
N GLY A 274 -7.11 -24.11 14.60
CA GLY A 274 -8.11 -24.29 15.66
C GLY A 274 -8.02 -23.34 16.86
N VAL A 275 -7.33 -22.24 16.75
CA VAL A 275 -7.16 -21.32 17.87
C VAL A 275 -8.26 -20.27 18.01
N CYS A 276 -9.06 -20.04 17.01
CA CYS A 276 -10.37 -19.48 17.32
C CYS A 276 -11.39 -20.61 17.28
N PRO A 277 -12.00 -20.94 18.41
CA PRO A 277 -13.27 -21.60 18.33
C PRO A 277 -14.17 -20.61 17.60
N GLY A 278 -14.31 -20.79 16.30
CA GLY A 278 -15.49 -20.27 15.63
C GLY A 278 -16.67 -20.83 16.40
N PRO A 279 -17.85 -20.20 16.30
CA PRO A 279 -19.02 -20.71 16.95
C PRO A 279 -19.10 -22.21 16.70
N GLU A 280 -19.31 -23.00 17.76
CA GLU A 280 -19.63 -24.43 17.66
C GLU A 280 -20.93 -24.63 16.86
N SER A 281 -21.64 -23.52 16.58
CA SER A 281 -22.86 -23.49 15.79
C SER A 281 -22.53 -23.55 14.28
N SER A 282 -23.36 -24.28 13.54
CA SER A 282 -23.40 -24.28 12.07
C SER A 282 -23.80 -22.90 11.50
N ASP A 283 -24.01 -21.90 12.34
CA ASP A 283 -24.57 -20.62 11.96
C ASP A 283 -23.50 -19.54 11.81
N THR A 284 -23.72 -18.66 10.88
CA THR A 284 -22.91 -17.46 10.69
C THR A 284 -23.16 -16.47 11.81
N GLU A 285 -22.09 -15.97 12.44
CA GLU A 285 -22.19 -14.91 13.45
C GLU A 285 -21.85 -13.54 12.84
N ALA A 286 -22.60 -12.53 13.25
CA ALA A 286 -22.31 -11.14 12.87
C ALA A 286 -22.23 -10.27 14.14
N PHE A 287 -21.21 -9.42 14.21
CA PHE A 287 -21.00 -8.50 15.33
C PHE A 287 -20.38 -7.18 14.86
N THR A 288 -20.42 -6.18 15.70
CA THR A 288 -19.84 -4.86 15.40
C THR A 288 -18.59 -4.63 16.23
N VAL A 289 -17.53 -4.13 15.58
CA VAL A 289 -16.30 -3.69 16.20
C VAL A 289 -16.20 -2.17 16.12
N GLU A 290 -16.00 -1.52 17.26
CA GLU A 290 -15.68 -0.09 17.32
C GLU A 290 -14.17 0.07 17.48
N THR A 291 -13.53 0.90 16.65
CA THR A 291 -12.07 1.01 16.60
C THR A 291 -11.61 2.42 16.25
N GLY A 292 -10.47 2.84 16.82
CA GLY A 292 -9.90 4.16 16.55
C GLY A 292 -9.10 4.23 15.26
N ALA A 293 -8.50 3.11 14.83
CA ALA A 293 -7.72 3.02 13.60
C ALA A 293 -7.75 1.62 13.01
N ILE A 294 -7.45 1.52 11.71
CA ILE A 294 -7.47 0.27 10.95
C ILE A 294 -6.13 0.09 10.24
N ILE A 295 -5.55 -1.11 10.33
CA ILE A 295 -4.40 -1.52 9.52
C ILE A 295 -4.86 -2.61 8.53
N LEU A 296 -4.68 -2.33 7.25
CA LEU A 296 -4.96 -3.28 6.17
C LEU A 296 -3.69 -4.09 5.89
N ALA A 297 -3.76 -5.40 6.12
CA ALA A 297 -2.66 -6.36 5.90
C ALA A 297 -3.16 -7.55 5.05
N THR A 298 -3.96 -7.27 4.03
CA THR A 298 -4.71 -8.25 3.24
C THR A 298 -3.83 -9.10 2.30
N GLY A 299 -2.53 -8.78 2.18
CA GLY A 299 -1.57 -9.63 1.50
C GLY A 299 -1.72 -9.68 -0.03
N PHE A 300 -1.27 -10.80 -0.61
CA PHE A 300 -1.23 -11.06 -2.04
C PHE A 300 -1.61 -12.51 -2.35
N LYS A 301 -1.85 -12.82 -3.62
CA LYS A 301 -1.90 -14.19 -4.15
C LYS A 301 -0.74 -14.42 -5.11
N SER A 302 -0.24 -15.66 -5.17
CA SER A 302 0.71 -16.04 -6.22
C SER A 302 0.00 -16.06 -7.58
N TYR A 303 0.68 -15.56 -8.62
CA TYR A 303 0.19 -15.68 -9.98
C TYR A 303 0.02 -17.15 -10.37
N THR A 304 -1.10 -17.47 -10.96
CA THR A 304 -1.36 -18.79 -11.56
C THR A 304 -1.19 -18.66 -13.06
N PRO A 305 -0.19 -19.36 -13.66
CA PRO A 305 0.01 -19.31 -15.10
C PRO A 305 -1.22 -19.83 -15.84
N ARG A 306 -1.47 -19.31 -17.02
CA ARG A 306 -2.59 -19.76 -17.85
C ARG A 306 -2.26 -21.09 -18.51
N PRO A 307 -3.27 -21.90 -18.83
CA PRO A 307 -3.05 -23.09 -19.65
C PRO A 307 -2.31 -22.72 -20.95
N GLY A 308 -1.21 -23.42 -21.22
CA GLY A 308 -0.32 -23.14 -22.35
C GLY A 308 0.77 -22.11 -22.10
N GLU A 309 0.68 -21.27 -21.08
CA GLU A 309 1.74 -20.32 -20.73
C GLU A 309 3.00 -21.07 -20.28
N TYR A 310 4.07 -20.99 -21.08
CA TYR A 310 5.26 -21.81 -20.91
C TYR A 310 4.97 -23.32 -20.79
N GLY A 311 3.89 -23.80 -21.41
CA GLY A 311 3.45 -25.22 -21.34
C GLY A 311 2.77 -25.63 -20.03
N TYR A 312 2.43 -24.67 -19.15
CA TYR A 312 1.70 -24.94 -17.91
C TYR A 312 0.31 -25.53 -18.20
N ALA A 313 -0.09 -26.54 -17.45
CA ALA A 313 -1.30 -27.34 -17.64
C ALA A 313 -1.38 -28.12 -18.97
N GLU A 314 -0.39 -28.00 -19.86
CA GLU A 314 -0.25 -28.84 -21.05
C GLU A 314 0.73 -29.98 -20.82
N PHE A 315 1.80 -29.72 -20.03
CA PHE A 315 2.82 -30.68 -19.68
C PHE A 315 2.85 -30.89 -18.16
N GLU A 316 2.74 -32.14 -17.71
CA GLU A 316 2.81 -32.49 -16.29
C GLU A 316 4.14 -32.11 -15.63
N GLU A 317 5.18 -31.95 -16.43
CA GLU A 317 6.53 -31.60 -16.01
C GLU A 317 6.73 -30.07 -15.88
N VAL A 318 5.69 -29.27 -16.09
CA VAL A 318 5.72 -27.81 -15.88
C VAL A 318 4.96 -27.47 -14.60
N VAL A 319 5.68 -26.96 -13.60
CA VAL A 319 5.16 -26.61 -12.29
C VAL A 319 5.52 -25.18 -11.91
N THR A 320 4.87 -24.63 -10.90
CA THR A 320 5.23 -23.31 -10.35
C THR A 320 6.33 -23.43 -9.29
N LEU A 321 7.05 -22.34 -9.03
CA LEU A 321 8.08 -22.31 -7.99
C LEU A 321 7.50 -22.62 -6.58
N PRO A 322 6.33 -22.10 -6.17
CA PRO A 322 5.70 -22.51 -4.91
C PRO A 322 5.41 -24.01 -4.81
N GLU A 323 5.02 -24.68 -5.91
CA GLU A 323 4.81 -26.12 -5.95
C GLU A 323 6.12 -26.88 -5.76
N LEU A 324 7.18 -26.48 -6.45
CA LEU A 324 8.50 -27.08 -6.28
C LEU A 324 9.03 -26.90 -4.85
N ILE A 325 8.87 -25.72 -4.24
CA ILE A 325 9.30 -25.45 -2.86
C ILE A 325 8.61 -26.43 -1.89
N ARG A 326 7.31 -26.70 -2.08
CA ARG A 326 6.59 -27.70 -1.27
C ARG A 326 7.15 -29.11 -1.45
N VAL A 327 7.40 -29.51 -2.69
CA VAL A 327 8.01 -30.82 -2.98
C VAL A 327 9.39 -30.95 -2.34
N LEU A 328 10.21 -29.90 -2.38
CA LEU A 328 11.53 -29.89 -1.74
C LEU A 328 11.43 -29.99 -0.20
N ALA A 329 10.43 -29.37 0.39
CA ALA A 329 10.17 -29.44 1.83
C ALA A 329 9.77 -30.86 2.30
N GLU A 330 9.08 -31.64 1.46
CA GLU A 330 8.61 -32.98 1.74
C GLU A 330 9.66 -34.06 1.46
N ASN A 331 10.62 -33.78 0.56
CA ASN A 331 11.62 -34.77 0.17
C ASN A 331 12.71 -34.96 1.24
N GLU A 332 13.10 -36.20 1.46
CA GLU A 332 14.31 -36.54 2.21
C GLU A 332 15.54 -36.04 1.43
N THR A 333 16.40 -35.25 2.08
CA THR A 333 17.57 -34.60 1.47
C THR A 333 18.75 -35.55 1.15
N ASN A 334 18.49 -36.84 0.98
CA ASN A 334 19.51 -37.88 0.82
C ASN A 334 19.43 -38.56 -0.56
N GLY A 335 19.91 -37.87 -1.60
CA GLY A 335 19.96 -38.49 -2.92
C GLY A 335 20.91 -37.73 -3.88
N ASN A 336 21.40 -38.43 -4.91
CA ASN A 336 22.19 -37.77 -5.95
C ASN A 336 21.30 -36.95 -6.91
N LEU A 337 20.04 -37.39 -7.12
CA LEU A 337 19.06 -36.74 -7.99
C LEU A 337 17.81 -36.37 -7.20
N LEU A 338 17.25 -35.20 -7.52
CA LEU A 338 15.95 -34.79 -7.03
C LEU A 338 14.86 -35.75 -7.53
N LYS A 339 13.86 -36.04 -6.71
CA LYS A 339 12.68 -36.80 -7.11
C LYS A 339 11.43 -35.95 -7.02
N VAL A 340 10.65 -35.96 -8.07
CA VAL A 340 9.34 -35.28 -8.15
C VAL A 340 8.33 -36.27 -8.65
N ASN A 341 7.25 -36.50 -7.90
CA ASN A 341 6.23 -37.51 -8.22
C ASN A 341 6.81 -38.90 -8.55
N GLY A 342 7.86 -39.30 -7.80
CA GLY A 342 8.54 -40.58 -7.97
C GLY A 342 9.51 -40.67 -9.17
N ARG A 343 9.64 -39.64 -9.98
CA ARG A 343 10.57 -39.53 -11.14
C ARG A 343 11.88 -38.89 -10.73
N GLU A 344 13.00 -39.43 -11.20
CA GLU A 344 14.33 -38.81 -11.01
C GLU A 344 14.52 -37.64 -11.97
N ILE A 345 14.93 -36.47 -11.43
CA ILE A 345 15.11 -35.22 -12.16
C ILE A 345 16.61 -34.99 -12.38
N ARG A 346 17.07 -35.13 -13.60
CA ARG A 346 18.46 -34.88 -14.01
C ARG A 346 18.72 -33.44 -14.39
N SER A 347 17.66 -32.73 -14.80
CA SER A 347 17.72 -31.35 -15.30
C SER A 347 16.47 -30.57 -14.96
N VAL A 348 16.65 -29.43 -14.31
CA VAL A 348 15.60 -28.44 -13.97
C VAL A 348 15.84 -27.15 -14.72
N ALA A 349 14.81 -26.62 -15.37
CA ALA A 349 14.80 -25.30 -16.02
C ALA A 349 13.91 -24.35 -15.21
N LEU A 350 14.48 -23.31 -14.62
CA LEU A 350 13.80 -22.29 -13.84
C LEU A 350 13.57 -21.05 -14.71
N ILE A 351 12.32 -20.67 -14.97
CA ILE A 351 11.98 -19.52 -15.83
C ILE A 351 11.48 -18.37 -14.97
N HIS A 352 12.19 -17.25 -15.05
CA HIS A 352 11.88 -16.04 -14.29
C HIS A 352 10.72 -15.24 -14.88
N CYS A 353 10.09 -14.42 -14.05
CA CYS A 353 9.07 -13.43 -14.41
C CYS A 353 7.77 -14.00 -14.99
N ALA A 354 7.38 -15.25 -14.67
CA ALA A 354 6.06 -15.76 -15.02
C ALA A 354 4.97 -14.94 -14.28
N GLY A 355 4.09 -14.29 -15.06
CA GLY A 355 3.05 -13.40 -14.50
C GLY A 355 3.58 -12.13 -13.83
N SER A 356 4.76 -11.63 -14.23
CA SER A 356 5.39 -10.41 -13.74
C SER A 356 6.19 -9.75 -14.84
N ARG A 357 6.27 -8.40 -14.86
CA ARG A 357 6.92 -7.64 -15.92
C ARG A 357 6.36 -8.00 -17.31
N GLN A 358 5.08 -8.23 -17.37
CA GLN A 358 4.38 -8.52 -18.62
C GLN A 358 4.42 -7.30 -19.54
N ILE A 359 4.39 -7.55 -20.84
CA ILE A 359 4.51 -6.50 -21.87
C ILE A 359 3.27 -6.59 -22.77
N PRO A 360 2.58 -5.46 -23.01
CA PRO A 360 1.46 -5.41 -23.95
C PRO A 360 1.85 -5.93 -25.35
N GLY A 361 0.99 -6.75 -25.93
CA GLY A 361 1.22 -7.36 -27.26
C GLY A 361 2.15 -8.57 -27.28
N ILE A 362 2.85 -8.90 -26.18
CA ILE A 362 3.70 -10.09 -26.03
C ILE A 362 3.07 -11.10 -25.10
N HIS A 363 2.62 -10.64 -23.94
CA HIS A 363 1.97 -11.49 -22.94
C HIS A 363 0.44 -11.38 -23.06
N PRO A 364 -0.28 -12.46 -22.79
CA PRO A 364 -1.74 -12.43 -22.80
C PRO A 364 -2.29 -11.62 -21.63
N GLU A 365 -3.28 -10.78 -21.89
CA GLU A 365 -4.05 -10.05 -20.88
C GLU A 365 -4.96 -10.98 -20.08
N ASP A 366 -5.32 -10.64 -18.83
CA ASP A 366 -6.31 -11.37 -18.04
C ASP A 366 -7.74 -11.18 -18.60
N GLU A 367 -8.74 -11.85 -18.02
CA GLU A 367 -10.14 -11.76 -18.45
C GLU A 367 -10.71 -10.33 -18.38
N SER A 368 -10.06 -9.46 -17.61
CA SER A 368 -10.40 -8.04 -17.45
C SER A 368 -9.53 -7.12 -18.32
N GLY A 369 -8.65 -7.65 -19.16
CA GLY A 369 -7.74 -6.88 -20.00
C GLY A 369 -6.49 -6.35 -19.28
N ASN A 370 -6.13 -6.90 -18.11
CA ASN A 370 -4.99 -6.41 -17.35
C ASN A 370 -3.72 -7.22 -17.60
N LEU A 371 -2.58 -6.56 -17.39
CA LEU A 371 -1.24 -7.13 -17.35
C LEU A 371 -0.55 -6.79 -16.03
N ASN A 372 0.31 -7.68 -15.56
CA ASN A 372 1.22 -7.42 -14.44
C ASN A 372 2.53 -6.83 -14.96
N GLU A 373 2.53 -5.54 -15.33
CA GLU A 373 3.71 -4.85 -15.89
C GLU A 373 4.79 -4.60 -14.82
N TYR A 374 4.44 -4.64 -13.56
CA TYR A 374 5.36 -4.44 -12.44
C TYR A 374 6.26 -5.67 -12.18
N CYS A 375 7.36 -5.45 -11.46
CA CYS A 375 8.24 -6.51 -10.97
C CYS A 375 7.77 -6.99 -9.58
N SER A 376 7.64 -8.29 -9.39
CA SER A 376 7.29 -8.89 -8.09
C SER A 376 8.45 -8.90 -7.08
N ARG A 377 9.63 -8.41 -7.44
CA ARG A 377 10.81 -8.12 -6.59
C ARG A 377 11.42 -9.31 -5.86
N THR A 378 10.66 -10.32 -5.47
CA THR A 378 11.10 -11.45 -4.61
C THR A 378 11.38 -12.74 -5.39
N CYS A 379 10.81 -12.89 -6.59
CA CYS A 379 10.93 -14.13 -7.36
C CYS A 379 12.39 -14.50 -7.70
N CYS A 380 13.25 -13.52 -8.02
CA CYS A 380 14.68 -13.79 -8.29
C CYS A 380 15.39 -14.40 -7.07
N SER A 381 15.21 -13.82 -5.88
CA SER A 381 15.83 -14.33 -4.66
C SER A 381 15.30 -15.71 -4.28
N ALA A 382 13.98 -15.95 -4.43
CA ALA A 382 13.37 -17.25 -4.16
C ALA A 382 13.86 -18.32 -5.16
N THR A 383 14.00 -17.98 -6.43
CA THR A 383 14.52 -18.89 -7.46
C THR A 383 15.97 -19.26 -7.20
N LEU A 384 16.84 -18.27 -6.96
CA LEU A 384 18.25 -18.49 -6.65
C LEU A 384 18.45 -19.34 -5.39
N GLN A 385 17.64 -19.10 -4.35
CA GLN A 385 17.69 -19.92 -3.13
C GLN A 385 17.28 -21.36 -3.43
N THR A 386 16.20 -21.56 -4.18
CA THR A 386 15.74 -22.90 -4.59
C THR A 386 16.79 -23.62 -5.43
N ALA A 387 17.41 -22.92 -6.39
CA ALA A 387 18.51 -23.45 -7.20
C ALA A 387 19.70 -23.88 -6.33
N ASN A 388 20.07 -23.06 -5.34
CA ASN A 388 21.14 -23.39 -4.39
C ASN A 388 20.81 -24.61 -3.52
N ILE A 389 19.55 -24.73 -3.06
CA ILE A 389 19.08 -25.90 -2.30
C ILE A 389 19.19 -27.16 -3.16
N ILE A 390 18.69 -27.13 -4.41
CA ILE A 390 18.75 -28.26 -5.33
C ILE A 390 20.20 -28.67 -5.59
N ARG A 391 21.07 -27.73 -5.94
CA ARG A 391 22.48 -28.02 -6.25
C ARG A 391 23.26 -28.55 -5.07
N LYS A 392 22.92 -28.11 -3.84
CA LYS A 392 23.55 -28.57 -2.60
C LYS A 392 23.07 -29.96 -2.17
N ALA A 393 21.74 -30.18 -2.21
CA ALA A 393 21.13 -31.42 -1.73
C ALA A 393 21.16 -32.54 -2.78
N TYR A 394 21.14 -32.20 -4.07
CA TYR A 394 21.05 -33.15 -5.21
C TYR A 394 22.11 -32.81 -6.29
N PRO A 395 23.41 -33.13 -6.01
CA PRO A 395 24.51 -32.72 -6.87
C PRO A 395 24.41 -33.25 -8.34
N GLY A 396 23.72 -34.35 -8.56
CA GLY A 396 23.49 -34.92 -9.88
C GLY A 396 22.44 -34.18 -10.72
N THR A 397 21.56 -33.39 -10.07
CA THR A 397 20.55 -32.60 -10.77
C THR A 397 21.15 -31.30 -11.28
N ARG A 398 21.15 -31.09 -12.59
CA ARG A 398 21.59 -29.83 -13.21
C ARG A 398 20.49 -28.79 -13.12
N VAL A 399 20.85 -27.51 -12.92
CA VAL A 399 19.91 -26.39 -12.82
C VAL A 399 20.28 -25.31 -13.84
N PHE A 400 19.30 -24.89 -14.61
CA PHE A 400 19.38 -23.81 -15.60
C PHE A 400 18.39 -22.72 -15.22
N GLU A 401 18.84 -21.46 -15.18
CA GLU A 401 17.98 -20.29 -14.94
C GLU A 401 17.84 -19.46 -16.21
N PHE A 402 16.60 -19.26 -16.65
CA PHE A 402 16.24 -18.44 -17.81
C PHE A 402 15.70 -17.11 -17.27
N TYR A 403 16.40 -16.02 -17.55
CA TYR A 403 16.11 -14.72 -16.93
C TYR A 403 16.24 -13.56 -17.92
N ARG A 404 15.53 -12.44 -17.62
CA ARG A 404 15.73 -11.16 -18.31
C ARG A 404 16.77 -10.30 -17.58
N ASP A 405 16.51 -10.05 -16.29
CA ASP A 405 17.43 -9.41 -15.33
C ASP A 405 17.29 -10.12 -13.99
N ILE A 406 18.40 -10.34 -13.30
CA ILE A 406 18.38 -10.81 -11.91
C ILE A 406 18.39 -9.58 -11.00
N ARG A 407 17.32 -9.43 -10.19
CA ARG A 407 17.12 -8.30 -9.30
C ARG A 407 17.34 -8.73 -7.86
N THR A 408 18.60 -8.66 -7.42
CA THR A 408 19.08 -9.05 -6.08
C THR A 408 19.68 -7.84 -5.36
N TYR A 409 18.96 -6.73 -5.34
CA TYR A 409 19.43 -5.45 -4.80
C TYR A 409 19.30 -5.34 -3.27
N GLY A 410 18.56 -6.24 -2.61
CA GLY A 410 18.42 -6.27 -1.17
C GLY A 410 19.69 -6.77 -0.46
N ARG A 411 19.84 -6.38 0.80
CA ARG A 411 20.99 -6.79 1.61
C ARG A 411 21.10 -8.32 1.69
N GLY A 412 22.25 -8.85 1.30
CA GLY A 412 22.52 -10.29 1.30
C GLY A 412 21.99 -11.06 0.10
N GLN A 413 21.15 -10.44 -0.75
CA GLN A 413 20.56 -11.14 -1.90
C GLN A 413 21.57 -11.40 -3.03
N GLU A 414 22.54 -10.50 -3.25
CA GLU A 414 23.61 -10.70 -4.24
C GLU A 414 24.45 -11.95 -3.93
N ALA A 415 24.64 -12.25 -2.65
CA ALA A 415 25.34 -13.46 -2.22
C ALA A 415 24.65 -14.76 -2.68
N LEU A 416 23.32 -14.76 -2.84
CA LEU A 416 22.59 -15.92 -3.40
C LEU A 416 22.99 -16.16 -4.85
N TYR A 417 23.08 -15.11 -5.66
CA TYR A 417 23.49 -15.20 -7.05
C TYR A 417 24.94 -15.71 -7.17
N GLU A 418 25.85 -15.14 -6.39
CA GLU A 418 27.25 -15.59 -6.36
C GLU A 418 27.34 -17.06 -5.95
N GLN A 419 26.58 -17.49 -4.94
CA GLN A 419 26.52 -18.87 -4.49
C GLN A 419 25.95 -19.79 -5.58
N ALA A 420 24.90 -19.40 -6.28
CA ALA A 420 24.31 -20.18 -7.37
C ALA A 420 25.33 -20.38 -8.50
N SER A 421 26.07 -19.34 -8.86
CA SER A 421 27.15 -19.43 -9.82
C SER A 421 28.25 -20.42 -9.37
N ARG A 422 28.69 -20.36 -8.12
CA ARG A 422 29.66 -21.30 -7.54
C ARG A 422 29.12 -22.75 -7.51
N ASN A 423 27.83 -22.91 -7.27
CA ASN A 423 27.14 -24.19 -7.30
C ASN A 423 26.86 -24.72 -8.72
N LYS A 424 27.40 -24.04 -9.75
CA LYS A 424 27.29 -24.42 -11.16
C LYS A 424 25.85 -24.39 -11.68
N VAL A 425 25.05 -23.44 -11.25
CA VAL A 425 23.82 -23.06 -11.92
C VAL A 425 24.17 -22.39 -13.23
N VAL A 426 23.51 -22.77 -14.32
CA VAL A 426 23.75 -22.19 -15.64
C VAL A 426 22.73 -21.10 -15.91
N PHE A 427 23.20 -19.89 -16.20
CA PHE A 427 22.38 -18.71 -16.42
C PHE A 427 22.27 -18.41 -17.91
N LEU A 428 21.04 -18.35 -18.45
CA LEU A 428 20.70 -18.07 -19.85
C LEU A 428 19.82 -16.82 -19.88
N ARG A 429 20.35 -15.74 -20.48
CA ARG A 429 19.65 -14.45 -20.53
C ARG A 429 18.88 -14.28 -21.82
N PHE A 430 17.59 -13.94 -21.74
CA PHE A 430 16.73 -13.67 -22.89
C PHE A 430 16.17 -12.25 -22.88
N GLU A 431 15.86 -11.74 -24.06
CA GLU A 431 15.11 -10.50 -24.22
C GLU A 431 13.61 -10.74 -24.12
N ALA A 432 12.88 -9.72 -23.67
CA ALA A 432 11.46 -9.83 -23.40
C ALA A 432 10.61 -10.21 -24.63
N GLU A 433 11.09 -9.86 -25.83
CA GLU A 433 10.47 -10.17 -27.13
C GLU A 433 10.73 -11.61 -27.58
N ASN A 434 11.69 -12.30 -26.94
CA ASN A 434 12.13 -13.65 -27.30
C ASN A 434 11.98 -14.60 -26.11
N LEU A 435 10.73 -14.81 -25.69
CA LEU A 435 10.43 -15.69 -24.54
C LEU A 435 10.91 -17.12 -24.79
N PRO A 436 11.38 -17.84 -23.75
CA PRO A 436 11.70 -19.27 -23.82
C PRO A 436 10.50 -20.09 -24.33
N LYS A 437 10.76 -21.01 -25.27
CA LYS A 437 9.74 -21.91 -25.82
C LYS A 437 9.95 -23.32 -25.29
N ILE A 438 8.90 -23.89 -24.74
CA ILE A 438 8.87 -25.26 -24.20
C ILE A 438 8.19 -26.17 -25.21
N THR A 439 8.81 -27.30 -25.52
CA THR A 439 8.28 -28.28 -26.43
C THR A 439 8.47 -29.71 -25.89
N ARG A 440 7.53 -30.61 -26.21
CA ARG A 440 7.66 -32.02 -25.90
C ARG A 440 8.77 -32.65 -26.75
N ASN A 441 9.62 -33.46 -26.15
CA ASN A 441 10.61 -34.24 -26.88
C ASN A 441 9.98 -35.52 -27.42
N GLY A 442 10.13 -35.78 -28.71
CA GLY A 442 9.52 -36.93 -29.38
C GLY A 442 10.24 -38.27 -29.19
N SER A 443 11.39 -38.30 -28.48
CA SER A 443 12.21 -39.52 -28.29
C SER A 443 11.89 -40.16 -26.93
N SER A 444 11.53 -41.43 -26.92
CA SER A 444 11.04 -42.15 -25.71
C SER A 444 12.06 -42.45 -24.61
N ASN A 445 13.36 -42.21 -24.85
CA ASN A 445 14.45 -42.53 -23.89
C ASN A 445 15.25 -41.28 -23.44
N ASP A 446 14.77 -40.08 -23.73
CA ASP A 446 15.45 -38.82 -23.44
C ASP A 446 14.61 -37.97 -22.47
N PHE A 447 15.07 -36.76 -22.19
CA PHE A 447 14.35 -35.77 -21.39
C PHE A 447 12.97 -35.48 -21.98
N PRO A 448 11.90 -35.39 -21.17
CA PRO A 448 10.52 -35.18 -21.66
C PRO A 448 10.30 -33.86 -22.35
N LEU A 449 11.04 -32.82 -21.94
CA LEU A 449 10.88 -31.46 -22.42
C LEU A 449 12.20 -30.89 -22.98
N ARG A 450 12.05 -29.93 -23.88
CA ARG A 450 13.13 -29.06 -24.38
C ARG A 450 12.75 -27.61 -24.20
N VAL A 451 13.64 -26.82 -23.61
CA VAL A 451 13.50 -25.38 -23.46
C VAL A 451 14.44 -24.70 -24.46
N LYS A 452 13.89 -24.01 -25.43
CA LYS A 452 14.63 -23.24 -26.42
C LYS A 452 14.66 -21.77 -26.04
N VAL A 453 15.83 -21.15 -26.08
CA VAL A 453 16.03 -19.74 -25.77
C VAL A 453 17.04 -19.12 -26.73
N ARG A 454 16.84 -17.86 -27.08
CA ARG A 454 17.87 -17.06 -27.74
C ARG A 454 18.65 -16.32 -26.64
N ASP A 455 19.87 -16.81 -26.38
CA ASP A 455 20.68 -16.28 -25.29
C ASP A 455 21.45 -15.04 -25.69
N VAL A 456 21.25 -13.95 -24.92
CA VAL A 456 21.91 -12.65 -25.17
C VAL A 456 23.42 -12.73 -24.94
N LEU A 457 23.86 -13.54 -23.97
CA LEU A 457 25.28 -13.63 -23.61
C LEU A 457 26.13 -14.39 -24.62
N THR A 458 25.48 -15.17 -25.48
CA THR A 458 26.13 -15.85 -26.64
C THR A 458 25.89 -15.10 -27.97
N PHE A 459 25.58 -13.79 -27.89
CA PHE A 459 25.31 -12.95 -29.06
C PHE A 459 24.05 -13.35 -29.85
N GLY A 460 23.06 -13.93 -29.19
CA GLY A 460 21.76 -14.29 -29.77
C GLY A 460 21.71 -15.69 -30.40
N GLU A 461 22.66 -16.56 -30.05
CA GLU A 461 22.60 -17.98 -30.42
C GLU A 461 21.37 -18.64 -29.80
N GLU A 462 20.74 -19.55 -30.57
CA GLU A 462 19.64 -20.36 -30.08
C GLU A 462 20.20 -21.56 -29.32
N ILE A 463 19.90 -21.61 -28.00
CA ILE A 463 20.33 -22.67 -27.12
C ILE A 463 19.11 -23.54 -26.78
N GLU A 464 19.28 -24.84 -26.86
CA GLU A 464 18.29 -25.83 -26.50
C GLU A 464 18.73 -26.61 -25.26
N VAL A 465 17.93 -26.52 -24.17
CA VAL A 465 18.20 -27.19 -22.90
C VAL A 465 17.22 -28.33 -22.71
N PRO A 466 17.71 -29.58 -22.58
CA PRO A 466 16.86 -30.70 -22.22
C PRO A 466 16.46 -30.62 -20.73
N ALA A 467 15.18 -30.77 -20.42
CA ALA A 467 14.65 -30.67 -19.06
C ALA A 467 13.73 -31.82 -18.67
N ASP A 468 13.93 -32.37 -17.48
CA ASP A 468 12.98 -33.27 -16.86
C ASP A 468 11.87 -32.52 -16.12
N LEU A 469 12.15 -31.27 -15.70
CA LEU A 469 11.23 -30.39 -14.99
C LEU A 469 11.43 -28.94 -15.43
N VAL A 470 10.35 -28.25 -15.71
CA VAL A 470 10.31 -26.79 -15.93
C VAL A 470 9.57 -26.15 -14.77
N VAL A 471 10.14 -25.09 -14.20
CA VAL A 471 9.61 -24.41 -13.03
C VAL A 471 9.42 -22.94 -13.34
N LEU A 472 8.21 -22.46 -13.13
CA LEU A 472 7.84 -21.08 -13.40
C LEU A 472 7.97 -20.25 -12.12
N ALA A 473 8.88 -19.31 -12.08
CA ALA A 473 9.03 -18.35 -10.98
C ALA A 473 7.90 -17.31 -11.05
N THR A 474 6.79 -17.65 -10.44
CA THR A 474 5.56 -16.86 -10.49
C THR A 474 5.65 -15.56 -9.69
N GLY A 475 4.99 -14.53 -10.18
CA GLY A 475 4.89 -13.23 -9.55
C GLY A 475 3.85 -13.17 -8.42
N MET A 476 3.73 -11.97 -7.84
CA MET A 476 2.71 -11.62 -6.86
C MET A 476 1.60 -10.83 -7.54
N GLU A 477 0.35 -11.15 -7.22
CA GLU A 477 -0.83 -10.38 -7.59
C GLU A 477 -1.56 -9.89 -6.34
N PRO A 478 -2.21 -8.71 -6.38
CA PRO A 478 -3.04 -8.30 -5.26
C PRO A 478 -4.17 -9.31 -5.04
N ASN A 479 -4.52 -9.54 -3.78
CA ASN A 479 -5.72 -10.31 -3.46
C ASN A 479 -6.97 -9.58 -3.97
N ASN A 480 -8.01 -10.34 -4.32
CA ASN A 480 -9.29 -9.74 -4.61
C ASN A 480 -9.94 -9.23 -3.31
N ILE A 481 -9.91 -7.92 -3.15
CA ILE A 481 -10.51 -7.17 -2.03
C ILE A 481 -11.46 -6.08 -2.55
N SER A 482 -12.07 -6.29 -3.72
CA SER A 482 -12.94 -5.32 -4.38
C SER A 482 -14.08 -4.84 -3.47
N GLU A 483 -14.71 -5.74 -2.72
CA GLU A 483 -15.78 -5.39 -1.77
C GLU A 483 -15.27 -4.43 -0.68
N LEU A 484 -14.07 -4.69 -0.12
CA LEU A 484 -13.45 -3.82 0.88
C LEU A 484 -13.05 -2.47 0.27
N VAL A 485 -12.51 -2.48 -0.95
CA VAL A 485 -12.15 -1.27 -1.72
C VAL A 485 -13.37 -0.38 -1.96
N GLU A 486 -14.48 -0.96 -2.43
CA GLU A 486 -15.72 -0.23 -2.69
C GLU A 486 -16.36 0.30 -1.40
N MET A 487 -16.43 -0.52 -0.36
CA MET A 487 -17.02 -0.19 0.93
C MET A 487 -16.27 0.94 1.63
N MET A 488 -14.94 0.85 1.70
CA MET A 488 -14.09 1.81 2.41
C MET A 488 -13.56 2.93 1.50
N LYS A 489 -13.90 2.93 0.20
CA LYS A 489 -13.40 3.90 -0.81
C LYS A 489 -11.88 3.97 -0.86
N LEU A 490 -11.22 2.82 -0.83
CA LEU A 490 -9.76 2.73 -0.79
C LEU A 490 -9.13 3.12 -2.14
N PRO A 491 -8.05 3.90 -2.15
CA PRO A 491 -7.31 4.18 -3.37
C PRO A 491 -6.53 2.94 -3.84
N VAL A 492 -6.57 2.68 -5.14
CA VAL A 492 -5.87 1.57 -5.81
C VAL A 492 -4.96 2.13 -6.89
N GLY A 493 -3.73 1.63 -6.96
CA GLY A 493 -2.75 1.99 -7.97
C GLY A 493 -3.02 1.37 -9.35
N ALA A 494 -2.26 1.80 -10.36
CA ALA A 494 -2.32 1.21 -11.70
C ALA A 494 -1.90 -0.28 -11.71
N ASP A 495 -1.13 -0.70 -10.72
CA ASP A 495 -0.72 -2.08 -10.47
C ASP A 495 -1.76 -2.90 -9.69
N ARG A 496 -2.89 -2.29 -9.36
CA ARG A 496 -4.03 -2.87 -8.62
C ARG A 496 -3.77 -3.18 -7.14
N PHE A 497 -2.61 -2.80 -6.61
CA PHE A 497 -2.36 -2.78 -5.17
C PHE A 497 -2.97 -1.53 -4.52
N LEU A 498 -3.18 -1.57 -3.20
CA LEU A 498 -3.62 -0.40 -2.45
C LEU A 498 -2.55 0.69 -2.51
N LEU A 499 -2.98 1.93 -2.76
CA LEU A 499 -2.06 3.04 -3.03
C LEU A 499 -1.89 3.92 -1.78
N GLU A 500 -0.67 3.99 -1.28
CA GLU A 500 -0.30 4.93 -0.22
C GLU A 500 -0.29 6.38 -0.72
N VAL A 501 -0.34 7.32 0.22
CA VAL A 501 -0.31 8.76 -0.10
C VAL A 501 0.99 9.14 -0.83
N HIS A 502 2.14 8.62 -0.36
CA HIS A 502 3.43 8.88 -0.99
C HIS A 502 4.51 7.90 -0.49
N PRO A 503 5.24 7.21 -1.37
CA PRO A 503 6.17 6.13 -1.00
C PRO A 503 7.35 6.56 -0.10
N LYS A 504 7.70 7.85 -0.07
CA LYS A 504 8.81 8.36 0.77
C LYS A 504 8.35 9.14 1.99
N LEU A 505 7.26 9.91 1.88
CA LEU A 505 6.84 10.84 2.91
C LEU A 505 5.77 10.24 3.83
N ARG A 506 4.88 9.41 3.27
CA ARG A 506 3.76 8.77 3.96
C ARG A 506 3.57 7.35 3.44
N PRO A 507 4.58 6.46 3.68
CA PRO A 507 4.67 5.18 2.98
C PRO A 507 3.65 4.12 3.44
N VAL A 508 3.00 4.31 4.57
CA VAL A 508 2.02 3.37 5.12
C VAL A 508 0.65 4.00 5.34
N GLU A 509 0.46 5.27 4.97
CA GLU A 509 -0.81 5.98 5.18
C GLU A 509 -1.62 6.05 3.89
N LEU A 510 -2.90 5.81 4.00
CA LEU A 510 -3.87 6.08 2.95
C LEU A 510 -4.30 7.56 2.97
N SER A 511 -4.96 7.99 1.90
CA SER A 511 -5.63 9.31 1.86
C SER A 511 -6.79 9.41 2.85
N LEU A 512 -7.34 8.29 3.30
CA LEU A 512 -8.31 8.20 4.39
C LEU A 512 -7.57 8.18 5.73
N ALA A 513 -7.74 9.24 6.51
CA ALA A 513 -7.11 9.36 7.81
C ALA A 513 -7.54 8.23 8.77
N GLY A 514 -6.59 7.63 9.48
CA GLY A 514 -6.85 6.54 10.42
C GLY A 514 -6.86 5.14 9.81
N ILE A 515 -6.69 5.01 8.48
CA ILE A 515 -6.52 3.73 7.79
C ILE A 515 -5.10 3.65 7.23
N LEU A 516 -4.39 2.58 7.56
CA LEU A 516 -2.99 2.38 7.22
C LEU A 516 -2.78 1.05 6.48
N LEU A 517 -1.65 0.94 5.79
CA LEU A 517 -1.26 -0.23 5.02
C LEU A 517 -0.12 -0.97 5.70
N ALA A 518 -0.12 -2.31 5.62
CA ALA A 518 0.96 -3.15 6.10
C ALA A 518 1.21 -4.34 5.14
N GLY A 519 2.45 -4.49 4.71
CA GLY A 519 2.86 -5.62 3.89
C GLY A 519 2.38 -5.57 2.44
N THR A 520 2.30 -6.73 1.83
CA THR A 520 2.15 -6.91 0.37
C THR A 520 0.78 -6.50 -0.20
N CYS A 521 -0.16 -6.03 0.59
CA CYS A 521 -1.38 -5.40 0.06
C CYS A 521 -1.10 -4.06 -0.64
N GLN A 522 0.04 -3.44 -0.33
CA GLN A 522 0.49 -2.17 -0.89
C GLN A 522 1.32 -2.35 -2.17
N ALA A 523 2.23 -3.30 -2.18
CA ALA A 523 3.09 -3.61 -3.32
C ALA A 523 3.82 -4.95 -3.06
N PRO A 524 4.40 -5.59 -4.09
CA PRO A 524 5.33 -6.68 -3.88
C PRO A 524 6.50 -6.29 -2.99
N MET A 525 6.74 -7.06 -1.92
CA MET A 525 7.85 -6.87 -0.98
C MET A 525 8.25 -8.19 -0.33
N ASP A 526 9.46 -8.24 0.21
CA ASP A 526 9.91 -9.39 0.98
C ASP A 526 9.35 -9.38 2.41
N ILE A 527 9.58 -10.46 3.15
CA ILE A 527 9.04 -10.63 4.51
C ILE A 527 9.58 -9.57 5.46
N GLY A 528 10.87 -9.21 5.34
CA GLY A 528 11.50 -8.17 6.16
C GLY A 528 10.89 -6.80 5.90
N GLU A 529 10.70 -6.44 4.64
CA GLU A 529 10.01 -5.21 4.22
C GLU A 529 8.56 -5.20 4.73
N ALA A 530 7.84 -6.33 4.61
CA ALA A 530 6.46 -6.45 5.08
C ALA A 530 6.34 -6.26 6.61
N CYS A 531 7.26 -6.82 7.39
CA CYS A 531 7.34 -6.60 8.83
C CYS A 531 7.68 -5.14 9.18
N ASN A 532 8.60 -4.52 8.45
CA ASN A 532 8.96 -3.11 8.65
C ASN A 532 7.79 -2.16 8.34
N ALA A 533 7.04 -2.42 7.27
CA ALA A 533 5.82 -1.67 6.95
C ALA A 533 4.76 -1.84 8.05
N ALA A 534 4.60 -3.05 8.57
CA ALA A 534 3.69 -3.35 9.68
C ALA A 534 4.05 -2.57 10.95
N SER A 535 5.33 -2.61 11.35
CA SER A 535 5.84 -1.85 12.50
C SER A 535 5.66 -0.34 12.30
N SER A 536 5.90 0.16 11.09
CA SER A 536 5.69 1.57 10.76
C SER A 536 4.22 1.97 10.88
N ALA A 537 3.30 1.14 10.38
CA ALA A 537 1.86 1.36 10.52
C ALA A 537 1.42 1.35 12.00
N ALA A 538 1.91 0.39 12.79
CA ALA A 538 1.62 0.31 14.23
C ALA A 538 2.09 1.56 14.99
N VAL A 539 3.30 2.06 14.71
CA VAL A 539 3.81 3.31 15.31
C VAL A 539 2.95 4.51 14.93
N LYS A 540 2.50 4.59 13.69
CA LYS A 540 1.61 5.67 13.24
C LYS A 540 0.26 5.62 13.93
N VAL A 541 -0.36 4.44 14.07
CA VAL A 541 -1.59 4.25 14.85
C VAL A 541 -1.39 4.66 16.30
N ALA A 542 -0.30 4.20 16.92
CA ALA A 542 0.02 4.56 18.30
C ALA A 542 0.17 6.07 18.48
N THR A 543 0.88 6.74 17.57
CA THR A 543 1.02 8.20 17.60
C THR A 543 -0.32 8.92 17.46
N LEU A 544 -1.21 8.39 16.63
CA LEU A 544 -2.53 8.95 16.38
C LEU A 544 -3.45 8.83 17.60
N LEU A 545 -3.47 7.66 18.25
CA LEU A 545 -4.45 7.34 19.29
C LEU A 545 -3.93 7.57 20.72
N ALA A 546 -2.62 7.77 20.92
CA ALA A 546 -2.00 7.83 22.25
C ALA A 546 -2.62 8.88 23.18
N ARG A 547 -3.12 9.99 22.64
CA ARG A 547 -3.73 11.07 23.41
C ARG A 547 -5.21 10.82 23.77
N GLY A 548 -5.82 9.76 23.26
CA GLY A 548 -7.26 9.49 23.39
C GLY A 548 -8.14 10.53 22.69
N GLN A 549 -7.56 11.36 21.84
CA GLN A 549 -8.23 12.40 21.06
C GLN A 549 -7.56 12.51 19.70
N VAL A 550 -8.35 12.79 18.67
CA VAL A 550 -7.89 13.11 17.31
C VAL A 550 -8.44 14.48 16.89
N GLU A 551 -7.65 15.15 16.07
CA GLU A 551 -8.03 16.42 15.48
C GLU A 551 -8.63 16.17 14.10
N LEU A 552 -9.85 16.66 13.88
CA LEU A 552 -10.49 16.67 12.56
C LEU A 552 -10.33 18.05 11.95
N ASP A 553 -10.23 18.09 10.62
CA ASP A 553 -10.24 19.35 9.89
C ASP A 553 -11.55 20.10 10.17
N PRO A 554 -11.48 21.42 10.44
CA PRO A 554 -12.64 22.24 10.77
C PRO A 554 -13.47 22.68 9.55
N PHE A 555 -13.27 22.05 8.41
CA PHE A 555 -14.01 22.35 7.18
C PHE A 555 -15.38 21.72 7.20
N ILE A 556 -16.30 22.35 7.93
CA ILE A 556 -17.70 21.94 8.01
C ILE A 556 -18.59 22.97 7.31
N ALA A 557 -19.74 22.52 6.81
CA ALA A 557 -20.76 23.42 6.31
C ALA A 557 -21.39 24.17 7.49
N GLU A 558 -21.43 25.50 7.41
CA GLU A 558 -22.04 26.36 8.40
C GLU A 558 -23.34 26.95 7.83
N VAL A 559 -24.42 26.85 8.60
CA VAL A 559 -25.69 27.47 8.22
C VAL A 559 -25.72 28.90 8.75
N ASP A 560 -25.86 29.86 7.86
CA ASP A 560 -26.09 31.26 8.21
C ASP A 560 -27.53 31.39 8.75
N LEU A 561 -27.65 31.42 10.08
CA LEU A 561 -28.93 31.44 10.75
C LEU A 561 -29.75 32.70 10.46
N ASP A 562 -29.10 33.82 10.16
CA ASP A 562 -29.77 35.09 9.83
C ASP A 562 -30.44 35.05 8.45
N LYS A 563 -29.93 34.14 7.58
CA LYS A 563 -30.46 33.92 6.22
C LYS A 563 -31.32 32.67 6.11
N CYS A 564 -31.29 31.81 7.11
CA CYS A 564 -32.04 30.56 7.10
C CYS A 564 -33.54 30.82 7.20
N THR A 565 -34.29 30.30 6.24
CA THR A 565 -35.75 30.42 6.20
C THR A 565 -36.48 29.21 6.78
N GLY A 566 -35.77 28.22 7.32
CA GLY A 566 -36.36 27.05 7.98
C GLY A 566 -37.11 26.07 7.07
N THR A 567 -36.88 26.10 5.76
CA THR A 567 -37.64 25.28 4.80
C THR A 567 -37.34 23.79 4.84
N GLY A 568 -36.20 23.37 5.40
CA GLY A 568 -35.78 21.95 5.43
C GLY A 568 -35.21 21.39 4.14
N ALA A 569 -35.20 22.16 3.06
CA ALA A 569 -34.72 21.68 1.75
C ALA A 569 -33.25 21.19 1.77
N CYS A 570 -32.41 21.76 2.62
CA CYS A 570 -31.04 21.31 2.82
C CYS A 570 -30.95 19.96 3.53
N VAL A 571 -31.89 19.67 4.45
CA VAL A 571 -31.98 18.36 5.14
C VAL A 571 -32.42 17.28 4.16
N GLU A 572 -33.44 17.57 3.35
CA GLU A 572 -33.95 16.63 2.33
C GLU A 572 -32.91 16.34 1.23
N ALA A 573 -32.09 17.34 0.86
CA ALA A 573 -31.05 17.20 -0.16
C ALA A 573 -29.73 16.61 0.38
N CYS A 574 -29.55 16.50 1.69
CA CYS A 574 -28.32 15.99 2.29
C CYS A 574 -28.22 14.47 2.09
N LEU A 575 -27.13 14.02 1.49
CA LEU A 575 -26.84 12.58 1.31
C LEU A 575 -26.34 11.90 2.59
N TYR A 576 -26.05 12.67 3.63
CA TYR A 576 -25.53 12.16 4.91
C TYR A 576 -26.62 12.25 5.98
N GLU A 577 -27.16 11.12 6.37
CA GLU A 577 -28.20 11.02 7.37
C GLU A 577 -27.73 11.61 8.70
N GLY A 578 -28.54 12.51 9.29
CA GLY A 578 -28.24 13.15 10.56
C GLY A 578 -27.20 14.28 10.53
N ALA A 579 -26.58 14.57 9.38
CA ALA A 579 -25.62 15.67 9.26
C ALA A 579 -26.26 17.06 9.39
N LEU A 580 -27.52 17.18 9.00
CA LEU A 580 -28.33 18.37 9.13
C LEU A 580 -29.66 18.02 9.81
N ASN A 581 -30.04 18.78 10.81
CA ASN A 581 -31.30 18.59 11.53
C ASN A 581 -32.10 19.89 11.62
N LEU A 582 -33.41 19.77 11.57
CA LEU A 582 -34.33 20.86 11.87
C LEU A 582 -34.52 20.95 13.38
N VAL A 583 -34.15 22.06 13.97
CA VAL A 583 -34.31 22.31 15.39
C VAL A 583 -35.25 23.49 15.61
N ALA A 584 -36.27 23.31 16.43
CA ALA A 584 -37.15 24.41 16.83
C ALA A 584 -36.39 25.39 17.73
N ILE A 585 -36.34 26.65 17.39
CA ILE A 585 -35.69 27.71 18.19
C ILE A 585 -36.76 28.70 18.67
N GLY A 586 -36.87 28.85 19.99
CA GLY A 586 -37.57 29.94 20.64
C GLY A 586 -39.08 29.78 20.81
N ALA A 587 -39.65 30.68 21.60
CA ALA A 587 -41.08 30.71 21.97
C ALA A 587 -42.04 30.95 20.79
N ASP A 588 -41.53 31.28 19.62
CA ASP A 588 -42.34 31.71 18.48
C ASP A 588 -42.53 30.59 17.41
N GLY A 589 -42.05 29.37 17.68
CA GLY A 589 -42.27 28.20 16.81
C GLY A 589 -41.55 28.25 15.45
N GLN A 590 -40.59 29.14 15.23
CA GLN A 590 -39.75 29.10 14.03
C GLN A 590 -38.68 28.01 14.16
N THR A 591 -38.64 27.15 13.18
CA THR A 591 -37.69 26.02 13.09
C THR A 591 -36.40 26.50 12.40
N VAL A 592 -35.28 26.31 13.02
CA VAL A 592 -33.97 26.66 12.46
C VAL A 592 -33.10 25.41 12.34
N HIS A 593 -32.31 25.34 11.31
CA HIS A 593 -31.42 24.24 11.02
C HIS A 593 -30.11 24.32 11.82
N ARG A 594 -29.64 23.20 12.32
CA ARG A 594 -28.34 23.08 12.94
C ARG A 594 -27.61 21.85 12.42
#